data_33db349810b5bdae6e810d0ba1f38d86
#
_entry.id   33db349810b5bdae6e810d0ba1f38d86
#
_cell.length_a   1.000
_cell.length_b   1.000
_cell.length_c   1.000
_cell.angle_alpha   90.00
_cell.angle_beta   90.00
_cell.angle_gamma   90.00
#
_symmetry.space_group_name_H-M   'P 1'
#
loop_
_entity.id
_entity.type
_entity.pdbx_description
1 polymer ?
#
loop_
_entity_poly.entity_id
_entity_poly.type
_entity_poly.pdbx_seq_one_letter_code
_entity_poly.pdbx_strand_id
1 'polypeptide(L)'
;MPDIGTHADGDLKKYMDTNENLKAQTAQVGTNPHNVATISYLEYVAPEGLGGKIYQAANISYADEAAPDLAHFEEGLRASGNTNGHSFTNTVIGHSYGSTTAGKAMTQVAEGTVDNFIMCGSLGAGAESTDQYNIPEGHVYESSVPEGDAVQGLGPDTEYDTNPKKLAAITHLSGDTTDSENYKIPGEDYVRNTGHPFKQAADILGAPFLNHDTYFDEGTRTSQDFSNIIAGGKQTTDDKRAAIEMERGK
;
A
#
# COMPACT_ATOMS: atom_id res chain seq x y z
N MET A 1 0.90 -0.49 7.25
CA MET A 1 2.29 -0.88 7.63
C MET A 1 3.23 0.16 7.06
N PRO A 2 4.21 0.63 7.83
CA PRO A 2 5.10 1.70 7.42
C PRO A 2 6.16 1.27 6.40
N ASP A 3 6.70 2.27 5.75
CA ASP A 3 7.68 2.26 4.68
C ASP A 3 9.13 2.14 5.20
N ILE A 4 10.09 1.98 4.27
CA ILE A 4 11.53 2.05 4.51
C ILE A 4 11.88 3.42 5.13
N GLY A 5 12.72 3.40 6.17
CA GLY A 5 13.16 4.61 6.84
C GLY A 5 12.16 5.23 7.82
N THR A 6 11.04 4.56 8.07
CA THR A 6 10.06 5.02 9.05
C THR A 6 10.62 4.97 10.47
N HIS A 7 10.54 6.09 11.17
CA HIS A 7 10.87 6.23 12.57
C HIS A 7 9.62 6.63 13.35
N ALA A 8 9.26 5.85 14.38
CA ALA A 8 8.06 6.10 15.18
C ALA A 8 8.01 7.56 15.72
N ASP A 9 9.15 8.12 16.10
CA ASP A 9 9.23 9.46 16.68
C ASP A 9 9.04 10.60 15.63
N GLY A 10 9.39 10.37 14.36
CA GLY A 10 9.35 11.40 13.30
C GLY A 10 8.10 11.33 12.42
N ASP A 11 7.63 10.12 12.16
CA ASP A 11 6.59 9.89 11.15
C ASP A 11 5.20 9.63 11.72
N LEU A 12 5.08 9.51 13.05
CA LEU A 12 3.81 9.23 13.73
C LEU A 12 2.70 10.19 13.27
N LYS A 13 3.01 11.49 13.16
CA LYS A 13 2.03 12.48 12.72
C LYS A 13 1.56 12.20 11.30
N LYS A 14 2.46 11.87 10.36
CA LYS A 14 2.11 11.51 8.98
C LYS A 14 1.12 10.34 8.96
N TYR A 15 1.38 9.29 9.74
CA TYR A 15 0.48 8.12 9.80
C TYR A 15 -0.85 8.43 10.47
N MET A 16 -0.87 9.28 11.49
CA MET A 16 -2.13 9.74 12.10
C MET A 16 -2.96 10.54 11.09
N ASP A 17 -2.36 11.48 10.38
CA ASP A 17 -3.04 12.29 9.36
C ASP A 17 -3.56 11.37 8.22
N THR A 18 -2.77 10.40 7.76
CA THR A 18 -3.19 9.38 6.77
C THR A 18 -4.41 8.59 7.26
N ASN A 19 -4.40 8.14 8.51
CA ASN A 19 -5.51 7.40 9.11
C ASN A 19 -6.79 8.24 9.21
N GLU A 20 -6.68 9.49 9.62
CA GLU A 20 -7.81 10.42 9.69
C GLU A 20 -8.41 10.66 8.28
N ASN A 21 -7.56 10.86 7.27
CA ASN A 21 -7.99 11.05 5.89
C ASN A 21 -8.69 9.79 5.35
N LEU A 22 -8.11 8.61 5.54
CA LEU A 22 -8.71 7.35 5.08
C LEU A 22 -10.07 7.11 5.74
N LYS A 23 -10.18 7.39 7.04
CA LYS A 23 -11.44 7.31 7.79
C LYS A 23 -12.49 8.29 7.25
N ALA A 24 -12.08 9.55 7.00
CA ALA A 24 -12.97 10.58 6.47
C ALA A 24 -13.47 10.20 5.05
N GLN A 25 -12.61 9.69 4.20
CA GLN A 25 -12.96 9.23 2.85
C GLN A 25 -13.88 8.01 2.88
N THR A 26 -13.61 7.05 3.78
CA THR A 26 -14.49 5.87 3.97
C THR A 26 -15.89 6.30 4.38
N ALA A 27 -16.03 7.38 5.16
CA ALA A 27 -17.33 7.95 5.50
C ALA A 27 -18.06 8.54 4.27
N GLN A 28 -17.33 9.09 3.32
CA GLN A 28 -17.93 9.66 2.09
C GLN A 28 -18.54 8.59 1.17
N VAL A 29 -18.03 7.36 1.21
CA VAL A 29 -18.58 6.25 0.42
C VAL A 29 -19.76 5.53 1.09
N GLY A 30 -20.36 6.14 2.12
CA GLY A 30 -21.61 5.71 2.73
C GLY A 30 -21.47 4.92 4.04
N THR A 31 -20.28 4.82 4.60
CA THR A 31 -20.06 4.21 5.91
C THR A 31 -20.11 5.27 7.00
N ASN A 32 -20.78 4.95 8.12
CA ASN A 32 -20.77 5.88 9.27
C ASN A 32 -19.32 5.97 9.82
N PRO A 33 -18.72 7.18 9.90
CA PRO A 33 -17.33 7.34 10.35
C PRO A 33 -17.09 6.84 11.79
N HIS A 34 -18.15 6.77 12.61
CA HIS A 34 -18.06 6.19 13.95
C HIS A 34 -17.93 4.66 13.95
N ASN A 35 -18.19 4.02 12.82
CA ASN A 35 -18.04 2.58 12.65
C ASN A 35 -16.70 2.19 12.02
N VAL A 36 -15.83 3.15 11.73
CA VAL A 36 -14.50 2.91 11.15
C VAL A 36 -13.44 3.24 12.20
N ALA A 37 -12.63 2.26 12.53
CA ALA A 37 -11.41 2.43 13.31
C ALA A 37 -10.19 2.23 12.41
N THR A 38 -9.18 3.06 12.57
CA THR A 38 -7.91 2.96 11.86
C THR A 38 -6.77 2.77 12.86
N ILE A 39 -5.83 1.89 12.56
CA ILE A 39 -4.69 1.56 13.40
C ILE A 39 -3.42 1.68 12.55
N SER A 40 -2.46 2.50 12.99
CA SER A 40 -1.10 2.47 12.45
C SER A 40 -0.29 1.45 13.23
N TYR A 41 0.10 0.35 12.58
CA TYR A 41 0.99 -0.63 13.18
C TYR A 41 2.44 -0.25 12.86
N LEU A 42 3.18 0.19 13.87
CA LEU A 42 4.56 0.69 13.77
C LEU A 42 5.56 -0.18 14.54
N GLU A 43 5.13 -1.30 15.09
CA GLU A 43 5.89 -2.14 16.01
C GLU A 43 6.87 -3.07 15.28
N TYR A 44 7.67 -2.51 14.35
CA TYR A 44 8.80 -3.23 13.78
C TYR A 44 9.92 -2.25 13.37
N VAL A 45 11.14 -2.76 13.34
CA VAL A 45 12.29 -1.99 12.88
C VAL A 45 12.27 -1.98 11.35
N ALA A 46 11.78 -0.90 10.76
CA ALA A 46 11.86 -0.73 9.32
C ALA A 46 13.34 -0.58 8.88
N PRO A 47 13.72 -1.08 7.70
CA PRO A 47 15.05 -0.84 7.16
C PRO A 47 15.35 0.65 7.06
N GLU A 48 16.56 1.08 7.45
CA GLU A 48 16.96 2.47 7.33
C GLU A 48 16.98 2.93 5.85
N GLY A 49 16.43 4.12 5.59
CA GLY A 49 16.14 4.63 4.27
C GLY A 49 17.32 5.01 3.38
N LEU A 50 17.01 5.61 2.26
CA LEU A 50 17.80 5.90 1.05
C LEU A 50 19.17 6.60 1.19
N GLY A 51 19.58 7.03 2.36
CA GLY A 51 20.85 7.72 2.61
C GLY A 51 22.13 6.86 2.54
N GLY A 52 22.22 5.91 1.60
CA GLY A 52 23.42 5.08 1.39
C GLY A 52 23.30 3.64 1.89
N LYS A 53 22.15 3.23 2.38
CA LYS A 53 21.89 1.88 2.92
C LYS A 53 20.72 1.18 2.19
N ILE A 54 20.60 1.42 0.90
CA ILE A 54 19.59 0.77 0.05
C ILE A 54 19.65 -0.77 0.13
N TYR A 55 20.80 -1.33 0.52
CA TYR A 55 20.94 -2.76 0.77
C TYR A 55 20.25 -3.26 2.04
N GLN A 56 19.87 -2.39 2.96
CA GLN A 56 19.05 -2.79 4.12
C GLN A 56 17.59 -2.96 3.70
N ALA A 57 17.14 -2.17 2.73
CA ALA A 57 15.87 -2.38 2.06
C ALA A 57 15.85 -3.69 1.26
N ALA A 58 17.02 -4.20 0.85
CA ALA A 58 17.15 -5.51 0.19
C ALA A 58 17.16 -6.68 1.19
N ASN A 59 17.12 -6.44 2.51
CA ASN A 59 17.13 -7.50 3.51
C ASN A 59 15.72 -7.86 3.98
N ILE A 60 15.24 -9.00 3.50
CA ILE A 60 13.93 -9.55 3.85
C ILE A 60 13.81 -9.95 5.34
N SER A 61 14.94 -10.12 6.07
CA SER A 61 14.92 -10.60 7.45
C SER A 61 14.08 -9.73 8.39
N TYR A 62 14.02 -8.41 8.15
CA TYR A 62 13.17 -7.51 8.94
C TYR A 62 11.68 -7.86 8.77
N ALA A 63 11.27 -8.24 7.56
CA ALA A 63 9.90 -8.67 7.30
C ALA A 63 9.62 -10.05 7.92
N ASP A 64 10.60 -10.97 7.83
CA ASP A 64 10.49 -12.31 8.43
C ASP A 64 10.39 -12.24 9.95
N GLU A 65 11.13 -11.34 10.59
CA GLU A 65 11.11 -11.12 12.04
C GLU A 65 9.81 -10.45 12.50
N ALA A 66 9.27 -9.51 11.74
CA ALA A 66 8.09 -8.73 12.12
C ALA A 66 6.76 -9.43 11.78
N ALA A 67 6.74 -10.31 10.79
CA ALA A 67 5.50 -10.94 10.32
C ALA A 67 4.76 -11.75 11.40
N PRO A 68 5.41 -12.54 12.26
CA PRO A 68 4.71 -13.26 13.34
C PRO A 68 4.02 -12.32 14.34
N ASP A 69 4.66 -11.20 14.69
CA ASP A 69 4.09 -10.26 15.65
C ASP A 69 2.87 -9.54 15.07
N LEU A 70 2.91 -9.16 13.79
CA LEU A 70 1.75 -8.63 13.08
C LEU A 70 0.62 -9.66 13.01
N ALA A 71 0.93 -10.92 12.69
CA ALA A 71 -0.08 -11.97 12.65
C ALA A 71 -0.77 -12.15 14.01
N HIS A 72 -0.01 -12.22 15.10
CA HIS A 72 -0.55 -12.31 16.46
C HIS A 72 -1.37 -11.07 16.85
N PHE A 73 -0.95 -9.88 16.43
CA PHE A 73 -1.72 -8.65 16.65
C PHE A 73 -3.09 -8.73 15.98
N GLU A 74 -3.17 -9.13 14.71
CA GLU A 74 -4.42 -9.26 13.97
C GLU A 74 -5.36 -10.33 14.58
N GLU A 75 -4.80 -11.46 14.99
CA GLU A 75 -5.55 -12.52 15.70
C GLU A 75 -6.09 -12.01 17.04
N GLY A 76 -5.28 -11.27 17.80
CA GLY A 76 -5.69 -10.65 19.06
C GLY A 76 -6.82 -9.63 18.86
N LEU A 77 -6.74 -8.83 17.81
CA LEU A 77 -7.78 -7.86 17.44
C LEU A 77 -9.09 -8.58 17.13
N ARG A 78 -9.06 -9.63 16.30
CA ARG A 78 -10.23 -10.45 15.96
C ARG A 78 -10.83 -11.13 17.19
N ALA A 79 -9.99 -11.73 18.04
CA ALA A 79 -10.42 -12.40 19.27
C ALA A 79 -11.08 -11.41 20.25
N SER A 80 -10.54 -10.19 20.37
CA SER A 80 -11.14 -9.14 21.20
C SER A 80 -12.52 -8.73 20.71
N GLY A 81 -12.68 -8.54 19.39
CA GLY A 81 -13.98 -8.27 18.79
C GLY A 81 -15.00 -9.37 19.10
N ASN A 82 -14.64 -10.61 18.83
CA ASN A 82 -15.50 -11.77 19.06
C ASN A 82 -15.92 -11.90 20.53
N THR A 83 -14.98 -11.71 21.47
CA THR A 83 -15.25 -11.78 22.91
C THR A 83 -16.24 -10.72 23.37
N ASN A 84 -16.19 -9.53 22.76
CA ASN A 84 -17.09 -8.43 23.06
C ASN A 84 -18.38 -8.43 22.24
N GLY A 85 -18.60 -9.46 21.41
CA GLY A 85 -19.78 -9.59 20.57
C GLY A 85 -19.85 -8.57 19.39
N HIS A 86 -18.68 -8.03 19.01
CA HIS A 86 -18.56 -7.11 17.87
C HIS A 86 -18.06 -7.85 16.63
N SER A 87 -18.88 -7.86 15.57
CA SER A 87 -18.45 -8.27 14.24
C SER A 87 -17.95 -7.03 13.49
N PHE A 88 -16.77 -7.13 12.89
CA PHE A 88 -16.19 -6.07 12.07
C PHE A 88 -15.44 -6.65 10.87
N THR A 89 -15.36 -5.88 9.80
CA THR A 89 -14.49 -6.19 8.65
C THR A 89 -13.10 -5.69 8.98
N ASN A 90 -12.10 -6.58 8.88
CA ASN A 90 -10.70 -6.26 9.10
C ASN A 90 -9.99 -6.13 7.75
N THR A 91 -9.42 -4.96 7.47
CA THR A 91 -8.67 -4.68 6.25
C THR A 91 -7.25 -4.28 6.61
N VAL A 92 -6.27 -5.08 6.15
CA VAL A 92 -4.85 -4.79 6.30
C VAL A 92 -4.35 -4.10 5.04
N ILE A 93 -3.69 -2.96 5.19
CA ILE A 93 -3.06 -2.22 4.09
C ILE A 93 -1.56 -2.16 4.34
N GLY A 94 -0.78 -2.74 3.45
CA GLY A 94 0.68 -2.68 3.44
C GLY A 94 1.17 -1.72 2.36
N HIS A 95 2.08 -0.79 2.73
CA HIS A 95 2.72 0.12 1.80
C HIS A 95 4.21 -0.16 1.72
N SER A 96 4.76 -0.12 0.51
CA SER A 96 6.20 -0.29 0.30
C SER A 96 6.73 -1.59 0.91
N TYR A 97 7.82 -1.53 1.66
CA TYR A 97 8.37 -2.66 2.43
C TYR A 97 7.33 -3.27 3.40
N GLY A 98 6.47 -2.43 3.99
CA GLY A 98 5.41 -2.87 4.89
C GLY A 98 4.39 -3.78 4.21
N SER A 99 4.25 -3.74 2.89
CA SER A 99 3.38 -4.67 2.16
C SER A 99 3.97 -6.08 2.09
N THR A 100 5.28 -6.22 1.96
CA THR A 100 5.98 -7.52 2.02
C THR A 100 5.87 -8.12 3.43
N THR A 101 6.09 -7.30 4.47
CA THR A 101 5.91 -7.71 5.86
C THR A 101 4.47 -8.18 6.13
N ALA A 102 3.49 -7.39 5.68
CA ALA A 102 2.09 -7.76 5.80
C ALA A 102 1.76 -9.03 5.01
N GLY A 103 2.28 -9.18 3.78
CA GLY A 103 2.11 -10.39 2.99
C GLY A 103 2.58 -11.64 3.74
N LYS A 104 3.79 -11.60 4.30
CA LYS A 104 4.31 -12.70 5.13
C LYS A 104 3.43 -12.97 6.36
N ALA A 105 2.90 -11.93 7.01
CA ALA A 105 1.97 -12.09 8.13
C ALA A 105 0.66 -12.74 7.68
N MET A 106 0.11 -12.36 6.51
CA MET A 106 -1.14 -12.93 5.98
C MET A 106 -1.03 -14.41 5.62
N THR A 107 0.17 -14.94 5.43
CA THR A 107 0.37 -16.41 5.31
C THR A 107 0.30 -17.13 6.66
N GLN A 108 0.38 -16.41 7.79
CA GLN A 108 0.51 -16.96 9.14
C GLN A 108 -0.76 -16.78 9.99
N VAL A 109 -1.59 -15.76 9.71
CA VAL A 109 -2.86 -15.55 10.44
C VAL A 109 -3.80 -16.72 10.30
N ALA A 110 -4.63 -16.97 11.30
CA ALA A 110 -5.71 -17.96 11.18
C ALA A 110 -6.78 -17.48 10.17
N GLU A 111 -7.40 -18.41 9.44
CA GLU A 111 -8.51 -18.09 8.55
C GLU A 111 -9.62 -17.29 9.26
N GLY A 112 -10.16 -16.27 8.59
CA GLY A 112 -11.19 -15.39 9.13
C GLY A 112 -10.66 -14.31 10.09
N THR A 113 -9.34 -14.19 10.26
CA THR A 113 -8.73 -13.10 11.04
C THR A 113 -8.78 -11.78 10.28
N VAL A 114 -8.41 -11.80 9.02
CA VAL A 114 -8.39 -10.63 8.12
C VAL A 114 -9.33 -10.89 6.94
N ASP A 115 -10.15 -9.91 6.60
CA ASP A 115 -11.14 -10.03 5.53
C ASP A 115 -10.62 -9.49 4.19
N ASN A 116 -9.77 -8.45 4.21
CA ASN A 116 -9.19 -7.86 3.00
C ASN A 116 -7.70 -7.57 3.22
N PHE A 117 -6.90 -7.81 2.19
CA PHE A 117 -5.48 -7.45 2.17
C PHE A 117 -5.15 -6.61 0.94
N ILE A 118 -4.59 -5.42 1.14
CA ILE A 118 -4.20 -4.48 0.09
C ILE A 118 -2.70 -4.25 0.15
N MET A 119 -2.01 -4.47 -0.96
CA MET A 119 -0.61 -4.13 -1.16
C MET A 119 -0.51 -2.90 -2.05
N CYS A 120 0.19 -1.84 -1.63
CA CYS A 120 0.42 -0.66 -2.46
C CYS A 120 1.91 -0.28 -2.50
N GLY A 121 2.41 0.07 -3.69
CA GLY A 121 3.81 0.39 -3.91
C GLY A 121 4.79 -0.70 -3.46
N SER A 122 4.40 -1.95 -3.59
CA SER A 122 5.08 -3.09 -2.97
C SER A 122 6.40 -3.46 -3.63
N LEU A 123 7.40 -3.81 -2.84
CA LEU A 123 8.66 -4.41 -3.29
C LEU A 123 8.46 -5.87 -3.75
N GLY A 124 7.60 -6.61 -3.07
CA GLY A 124 7.24 -7.99 -3.35
C GLY A 124 6.09 -8.45 -2.46
N ALA A 125 5.46 -9.55 -2.83
CA ALA A 125 4.21 -10.01 -2.21
C ALA A 125 4.40 -10.68 -0.84
N GLY A 126 5.60 -11.13 -0.51
CA GLY A 126 5.84 -11.98 0.67
C GLY A 126 5.20 -13.36 0.55
N ALA A 127 4.80 -13.75 -0.67
CA ALA A 127 4.24 -15.05 -1.03
C ALA A 127 4.40 -15.30 -2.53
N GLU A 128 4.34 -16.55 -2.97
CA GLU A 128 4.44 -16.95 -4.38
C GLU A 128 3.09 -16.95 -5.10
N SER A 129 1.98 -17.08 -4.36
CA SER A 129 0.61 -17.06 -4.88
C SER A 129 -0.38 -16.59 -3.83
N THR A 130 -1.56 -16.11 -4.27
CA THR A 130 -2.64 -15.68 -3.36
C THR A 130 -3.19 -16.81 -2.50
N ASP A 131 -3.04 -18.07 -2.93
CA ASP A 131 -3.51 -19.24 -2.19
C ASP A 131 -2.72 -19.49 -0.89
N GLN A 132 -1.54 -18.86 -0.76
CA GLN A 132 -0.74 -18.95 0.46
C GLN A 132 -1.24 -18.03 1.57
N TYR A 133 -2.06 -17.03 1.24
CA TYR A 133 -2.66 -16.15 2.24
C TYR A 133 -3.92 -16.76 2.83
N ASN A 134 -4.08 -16.66 4.13
CA ASN A 134 -5.32 -17.02 4.81
C ASN A 134 -6.38 -15.90 4.71
N ILE A 135 -6.56 -15.39 3.50
CA ILE A 135 -7.48 -14.32 3.12
C ILE A 135 -8.56 -14.90 2.18
N PRO A 136 -9.83 -14.48 2.29
CA PRO A 136 -10.87 -14.95 1.38
C PRO A 136 -10.51 -14.74 -0.10
N GLU A 137 -10.90 -15.69 -0.96
CA GLU A 137 -10.67 -15.59 -2.40
C GLU A 137 -11.26 -14.30 -2.98
N GLY A 138 -10.48 -13.60 -3.82
CA GLY A 138 -10.86 -12.32 -4.42
C GLY A 138 -10.71 -11.10 -3.51
N HIS A 139 -10.20 -11.29 -2.28
CA HIS A 139 -10.02 -10.22 -1.30
C HIS A 139 -8.55 -9.82 -1.09
N VAL A 140 -7.68 -10.23 -2.00
CA VAL A 140 -6.29 -9.78 -2.08
C VAL A 140 -6.16 -8.80 -3.24
N TYR A 141 -5.64 -7.60 -2.93
CA TYR A 141 -5.58 -6.48 -3.87
C TYR A 141 -4.16 -5.97 -4.00
N GLU A 142 -3.80 -5.52 -5.19
CA GLU A 142 -2.60 -4.73 -5.40
C GLU A 142 -2.95 -3.37 -6.01
N SER A 143 -2.19 -2.35 -5.64
CA SER A 143 -2.29 -1.00 -6.17
C SER A 143 -0.90 -0.49 -6.51
N SER A 144 -0.71 -0.14 -7.76
CA SER A 144 0.55 0.33 -8.29
C SER A 144 0.34 1.60 -9.08
N VAL A 145 1.01 2.69 -8.71
CA VAL A 145 0.97 3.94 -9.49
C VAL A 145 1.54 3.66 -10.89
N PRO A 146 0.76 3.87 -11.96
CA PRO A 146 1.26 3.64 -13.30
C PRO A 146 2.40 4.59 -13.63
N GLU A 147 3.47 4.05 -14.21
CA GLU A 147 4.63 4.79 -14.73
C GLU A 147 5.31 5.77 -13.74
N GLY A 148 4.85 5.81 -12.48
CA GLY A 148 5.26 6.85 -11.54
C GLY A 148 5.83 6.41 -10.21
N ASP A 149 5.94 5.11 -9.92
CA ASP A 149 6.50 4.61 -8.67
C ASP A 149 7.78 3.82 -8.92
N ALA A 150 8.91 4.35 -8.42
CA ALA A 150 10.22 3.73 -8.60
C ALA A 150 10.47 2.51 -7.71
N VAL A 151 9.64 2.28 -6.71
CA VAL A 151 9.90 1.26 -5.67
C VAL A 151 9.19 -0.06 -5.98
N GLN A 152 8.02 0.02 -6.59
CA GLN A 152 7.17 -1.14 -6.80
C GLN A 152 7.83 -2.22 -7.67
N GLY A 153 7.89 -3.44 -7.12
CA GLY A 153 8.47 -4.59 -7.80
C GLY A 153 9.98 -4.54 -7.99
N LEU A 154 10.69 -3.69 -7.24
CA LEU A 154 12.15 -3.65 -7.25
C LEU A 154 12.78 -4.76 -6.42
N GLY A 155 12.03 -5.38 -5.51
CA GLY A 155 12.54 -6.50 -4.74
C GLY A 155 12.85 -7.70 -5.67
N PRO A 156 14.02 -8.35 -5.52
CA PRO A 156 14.28 -9.59 -6.25
C PRO A 156 13.25 -10.66 -5.88
N ASP A 157 12.63 -11.32 -6.87
CA ASP A 157 11.65 -12.39 -6.63
C ASP A 157 12.25 -13.54 -5.75
N THR A 158 13.57 -13.67 -5.71
CA THR A 158 14.28 -14.66 -4.87
C THR A 158 14.30 -14.31 -3.38
N GLU A 159 14.05 -13.06 -3.01
CA GLU A 159 14.10 -12.58 -1.62
C GLU A 159 12.76 -12.05 -1.14
N TYR A 160 11.99 -11.41 -2.02
CA TYR A 160 10.72 -10.75 -1.70
C TYR A 160 9.50 -11.53 -2.19
N ASP A 161 9.73 -12.72 -2.71
CA ASP A 161 8.75 -13.53 -3.39
C ASP A 161 8.20 -12.84 -4.66
N THR A 162 7.07 -13.25 -5.16
CA THR A 162 6.56 -12.77 -6.44
C THR A 162 6.23 -11.28 -6.40
N ASN A 163 6.59 -10.54 -7.45
CA ASN A 163 6.09 -9.19 -7.66
C ASN A 163 4.55 -9.20 -7.66
N PRO A 164 3.87 -8.40 -6.82
CA PRO A 164 2.40 -8.42 -6.72
C PRO A 164 1.66 -8.28 -8.05
N LYS A 165 2.21 -7.51 -9.00
CA LYS A 165 1.64 -7.39 -10.34
C LYS A 165 1.60 -8.69 -11.14
N LYS A 166 2.39 -9.68 -10.76
CA LYS A 166 2.48 -10.99 -11.41
C LYS A 166 1.78 -12.09 -10.62
N LEU A 167 1.30 -11.77 -9.43
CA LEU A 167 0.68 -12.75 -8.54
C LEU A 167 -0.63 -13.24 -9.13
N ALA A 168 -0.77 -14.55 -9.30
CA ALA A 168 -1.99 -15.13 -9.85
C ALA A 168 -3.20 -14.87 -8.93
N ALA A 169 -4.36 -14.63 -9.50
CA ALA A 169 -5.63 -14.39 -8.82
C ALA A 169 -5.69 -13.14 -7.91
N ILE A 170 -4.71 -12.24 -7.98
CA ILE A 170 -4.79 -10.94 -7.31
C ILE A 170 -5.74 -10.00 -8.07
N THR A 171 -6.44 -9.14 -7.34
CA THR A 171 -7.24 -8.06 -7.95
C THR A 171 -6.38 -6.81 -8.11
N HIS A 172 -6.14 -6.40 -9.36
CA HIS A 172 -5.41 -5.17 -9.67
C HIS A 172 -6.33 -3.97 -9.54
N LEU A 173 -5.98 -3.04 -8.64
CA LEU A 173 -6.64 -1.75 -8.50
C LEU A 173 -6.07 -0.75 -9.52
N SER A 174 -6.76 0.37 -9.71
CA SER A 174 -6.33 1.37 -10.70
C SER A 174 -4.94 1.97 -10.42
N GLY A 175 -4.53 2.04 -9.17
CA GLY A 175 -3.30 2.70 -8.76
C GLY A 175 -3.24 4.19 -9.08
N ASP A 176 -4.35 4.78 -9.55
CA ASP A 176 -4.40 6.15 -10.06
C ASP A 176 -4.36 7.18 -8.92
N THR A 177 -3.25 7.88 -8.83
CA THR A 177 -3.01 8.97 -7.88
C THR A 177 -2.78 10.31 -8.58
N THR A 178 -3.08 10.40 -9.89
CA THR A 178 -2.81 11.60 -10.71
C THR A 178 -3.60 12.83 -10.28
N ASP A 179 -4.69 12.65 -9.54
CA ASP A 179 -5.47 13.73 -8.94
C ASP A 179 -4.84 14.29 -7.63
N SER A 180 -3.74 13.69 -7.13
CA SER A 180 -3.02 14.18 -5.97
C SER A 180 -2.25 15.47 -6.30
N GLU A 181 -2.31 16.46 -5.41
CA GLU A 181 -1.48 17.68 -5.48
C GLU A 181 0.03 17.34 -5.36
N ASN A 182 0.36 16.20 -4.76
CA ASN A 182 1.73 15.75 -4.58
C ASN A 182 2.24 14.91 -5.76
N TYR A 183 1.35 14.45 -6.65
CA TYR A 183 1.74 13.67 -7.82
C TYR A 183 2.65 14.47 -8.74
N LYS A 184 3.73 13.86 -9.22
CA LYS A 184 4.68 14.45 -10.15
C LYS A 184 4.74 13.66 -11.44
N ILE A 185 4.51 14.34 -12.56
CA ILE A 185 4.70 13.75 -13.89
C ILE A 185 6.21 13.62 -14.12
N PRO A 186 6.76 12.41 -14.30
CA PRO A 186 8.18 12.23 -14.55
C PRO A 186 8.63 13.04 -15.77
N GLY A 187 9.63 13.90 -15.58
CA GLY A 187 10.15 14.77 -16.65
C GLY A 187 9.34 16.03 -16.95
N GLU A 188 8.29 16.35 -16.19
CA GLU A 188 7.47 17.55 -16.41
C GLU A 188 8.32 18.84 -16.43
N ASP A 189 9.23 18.97 -15.48
CA ASP A 189 10.12 20.13 -15.39
C ASP A 189 11.36 20.02 -16.29
N TYR A 190 11.52 18.91 -17.03
CA TYR A 190 12.66 18.69 -17.90
C TYR A 190 12.85 19.83 -18.91
N VAL A 191 11.78 20.28 -19.54
CA VAL A 191 11.81 21.39 -20.51
C VAL A 191 12.12 22.72 -19.83
N ARG A 192 11.58 22.97 -18.63
CA ARG A 192 11.87 24.17 -17.83
C ARG A 192 13.33 24.23 -17.39
N ASN A 193 13.93 23.08 -17.14
CA ASN A 193 15.32 22.95 -16.71
C ASN A 193 16.29 22.77 -17.89
N THR A 194 15.90 23.09 -19.13
CA THR A 194 16.76 23.00 -20.31
C THR A 194 18.06 23.80 -20.08
N GLY A 195 19.20 23.15 -20.28
CA GLY A 195 20.52 23.73 -19.96
C GLY A 195 21.05 23.46 -18.56
N HIS A 196 20.28 22.76 -17.72
CA HIS A 196 20.66 22.35 -16.36
C HIS A 196 20.61 20.81 -16.20
N PRO A 197 21.54 20.04 -16.78
CA PRO A 197 21.46 18.59 -16.88
C PRO A 197 21.29 17.87 -15.53
N PHE A 198 21.87 18.41 -14.45
CA PHE A 198 21.69 17.84 -13.10
C PHE A 198 20.26 18.02 -12.55
N LYS A 199 19.61 19.16 -12.85
CA LYS A 199 18.20 19.38 -12.47
C LYS A 199 17.27 18.51 -13.30
N GLN A 200 17.54 18.36 -14.59
CA GLN A 200 16.79 17.47 -15.46
C GLN A 200 16.88 16.01 -15.02
N ALA A 201 18.09 15.56 -14.63
CA ALA A 201 18.27 14.21 -14.10
C ALA A 201 17.53 14.02 -12.77
N ALA A 202 17.58 15.02 -11.88
CA ALA A 202 16.87 14.97 -10.61
C ALA A 202 15.34 14.94 -10.79
N ASP A 203 14.80 15.65 -11.77
CA ASP A 203 13.37 15.63 -12.08
C ASP A 203 12.92 14.26 -12.61
N ILE A 204 13.67 13.65 -13.53
CA ILE A 204 13.36 12.33 -14.07
C ILE A 204 13.46 11.24 -12.98
N LEU A 205 14.46 11.33 -12.11
CA LEU A 205 14.73 10.30 -11.10
C LEU A 205 13.94 10.53 -9.80
N GLY A 206 13.59 11.77 -9.49
CA GLY A 206 12.95 12.14 -8.22
C GLY A 206 11.44 11.95 -8.21
N ALA A 207 10.75 12.30 -9.32
CA ALA A 207 9.30 12.20 -9.40
C ALA A 207 8.76 10.80 -9.05
N PRO A 208 9.34 9.67 -9.55
CA PRO A 208 8.87 8.35 -9.19
C PRO A 208 9.00 8.00 -7.70
N PHE A 209 9.99 8.56 -7.00
CA PHE A 209 10.10 8.38 -5.55
C PHE A 209 9.08 9.23 -4.79
N LEU A 210 8.75 10.42 -5.27
CA LEU A 210 7.72 11.27 -4.68
C LEU A 210 6.33 10.66 -4.87
N ASN A 211 6.06 10.07 -6.03
CA ASN A 211 4.78 9.41 -6.32
C ASN A 211 4.55 8.16 -5.47
N HIS A 212 5.63 7.55 -4.96
CA HIS A 212 5.55 6.42 -4.04
C HIS A 212 4.77 6.73 -2.75
N ASP A 213 4.71 7.99 -2.35
CA ASP A 213 4.00 8.43 -1.15
C ASP A 213 2.54 8.85 -1.39
N THR A 214 2.06 8.89 -2.65
CA THR A 214 0.75 9.47 -3.00
C THR A 214 -0.45 8.52 -2.86
N TYR A 215 -0.24 7.25 -2.51
CA TYR A 215 -1.31 6.23 -2.44
C TYR A 215 -2.47 6.59 -1.50
N PHE A 216 -2.20 7.36 -0.46
CA PHE A 216 -3.17 7.74 0.57
C PHE A 216 -3.65 9.19 0.45
N ASP A 217 -3.22 9.90 -0.59
CA ASP A 217 -3.60 11.30 -0.77
C ASP A 217 -5.10 11.44 -1.00
N GLU A 218 -5.69 12.42 -0.36
CA GLU A 218 -7.13 12.67 -0.41
C GLU A 218 -7.59 12.99 -1.83
N GLY A 219 -8.75 12.46 -2.19
CA GLY A 219 -9.40 12.72 -3.48
C GLY A 219 -8.86 11.89 -4.64
N THR A 220 -7.77 11.14 -4.45
CA THR A 220 -7.28 10.24 -5.49
C THR A 220 -8.21 9.05 -5.68
N ARG A 221 -8.18 8.47 -6.88
CA ARG A 221 -8.94 7.25 -7.17
C ARG A 221 -8.46 6.06 -6.34
N THR A 222 -7.14 5.99 -6.10
CA THR A 222 -6.55 4.95 -5.25
C THR A 222 -7.08 5.02 -3.81
N SER A 223 -7.11 6.20 -3.21
CA SER A 223 -7.64 6.36 -1.85
C SER A 223 -9.15 6.11 -1.76
N GLN A 224 -9.90 6.40 -2.83
CA GLN A 224 -11.31 6.04 -2.96
C GLN A 224 -11.51 4.53 -3.06
N ASP A 225 -10.65 3.82 -3.81
CA ASP A 225 -10.71 2.36 -3.92
C ASP A 225 -10.43 1.69 -2.58
N PHE A 226 -9.44 2.17 -1.81
CA PHE A 226 -9.19 1.69 -0.45
C PHE A 226 -10.40 1.90 0.46
N SER A 227 -10.98 3.09 0.41
CA SER A 227 -12.19 3.43 1.17
C SER A 227 -13.38 2.55 0.80
N ASN A 228 -13.56 2.26 -0.48
CA ASN A 228 -14.61 1.36 -0.98
C ASN A 228 -14.41 -0.08 -0.47
N ILE A 229 -13.18 -0.60 -0.49
CA ILE A 229 -12.87 -1.95 0.03
C ILE A 229 -13.18 -2.01 1.53
N ILE A 230 -12.73 -1.03 2.30
CA ILE A 230 -13.01 -0.93 3.74
C ILE A 230 -14.52 -0.90 4.02
N ALA A 231 -15.29 -0.19 3.18
CA ALA A 231 -16.74 -0.08 3.30
C ALA A 231 -17.52 -1.26 2.67
N GLY A 232 -16.84 -2.24 2.06
CA GLY A 232 -17.48 -3.35 1.35
C GLY A 232 -18.12 -2.96 0.00
N GLY A 233 -17.67 -1.85 -0.60
CA GLY A 233 -18.14 -1.31 -1.87
C GLY A 233 -17.37 -1.83 -3.10
N LYS A 234 -17.58 -1.16 -4.24
CA LYS A 234 -16.91 -1.49 -5.51
C LYS A 234 -15.71 -0.57 -5.73
N GLN A 235 -14.61 -1.15 -6.12
CA GLN A 235 -13.36 -0.47 -6.49
C GLN A 235 -13.22 -0.28 -8.01
N THR A 236 -12.31 0.59 -8.41
CA THR A 236 -11.88 0.76 -9.80
C THR A 236 -10.71 -0.18 -10.10
N THR A 237 -10.87 -1.07 -11.06
CA THR A 237 -9.83 -1.99 -11.53
C THR A 237 -9.08 -1.41 -12.72
N ASP A 238 -7.90 -1.97 -13.05
CA ASP A 238 -7.10 -1.57 -14.22
C ASP A 238 -7.89 -1.62 -15.52
N ASP A 239 -8.72 -2.64 -15.74
CA ASP A 239 -9.56 -2.74 -16.93
C ASP A 239 -10.53 -1.57 -17.06
N LYS A 240 -11.15 -1.15 -15.94
CA LYS A 240 -12.05 0.01 -15.91
C LYS A 240 -11.29 1.31 -16.10
N ARG A 241 -10.06 1.40 -15.59
CA ARG A 241 -9.21 2.55 -15.79
C ARG A 241 -8.90 2.74 -17.28
N ALA A 242 -8.43 1.72 -17.97
CA ALA A 242 -8.15 1.79 -19.41
C ALA A 242 -9.37 2.28 -20.21
N ALA A 243 -10.58 1.84 -19.83
CA ALA A 243 -11.82 2.31 -20.45
C ALA A 243 -12.08 3.80 -20.19
N ILE A 244 -11.87 4.27 -18.96
CA ILE A 244 -12.05 5.68 -18.56
C ILE A 244 -11.05 6.60 -19.28
N GLU A 245 -9.79 6.19 -19.39
CA GLU A 245 -8.75 6.94 -20.12
C GLU A 245 -9.07 7.03 -21.62
N MET A 246 -9.58 5.98 -22.25
CA MET A 246 -10.05 6.02 -23.63
C MET A 246 -11.24 6.98 -23.84
N GLU A 247 -12.10 7.14 -22.85
CA GLU A 247 -13.24 8.09 -22.91
C GLU A 247 -12.77 9.54 -22.74
N ARG A 248 -11.79 9.79 -21.86
CA ARG A 248 -11.22 11.13 -21.63
C ARG A 248 -10.32 11.63 -22.78
N GLY A 249 -9.74 10.71 -23.55
CA GLY A 249 -8.90 11.02 -24.73
C GLY A 249 -9.66 11.31 -26.02
N LYS A 250 -11.00 11.31 -25.98
CA LYS A 250 -11.89 11.71 -27.06
C LYS A 250 -12.46 13.09 -26.82
#